data_509bcf2be058143f7278ab5ae5a58c6a
#
_entry.id   509bcf2be058143f7278ab5ae5a58c6a
#
_cell.length_a   1.000
_cell.length_b   1.000
_cell.length_c   1.000
_cell.angle_alpha   90.00
_cell.angle_beta   90.00
_cell.angle_gamma   90.00
#
_symmetry.space_group_name_H-M   'P 1'
#
loop_
_entity.id
_entity.type
_entity.pdbx_description
1 polymer ?
#
loop_
_entity_poly.entity_id
_entity_poly.type
_entity_poly.pdbx_seq_one_letter_code
_entity_poly.pdbx_strand_id
1 'polypeptide(L)'
;LTLYPDCIGVKTGFTDDAGRCLVSAAERDGMTLICVTLNAQDDWNLHASLYDRCFSRYSMQPLALPPVHATMVGGEIQPNGIEAPISLLPVWQPCVPLRQGESARLQSRLITQPFLYPPTASNQVCGLLEYTLDNRPLCSVPLVAGE
;
A
#
# COMPACT_ATOMS: atom_id res chain seq x y z
N LEU A 1 -17.43 -16.54 -15.26
CA LEU A 1 -16.57 -15.35 -15.16
C LEU A 1 -16.56 -14.49 -16.44
N THR A 2 -17.43 -14.79 -17.39
CA THR A 2 -17.46 -14.12 -18.70
C THR A 2 -18.26 -12.82 -18.75
N LEU A 3 -18.90 -12.41 -17.64
CA LEU A 3 -19.78 -11.24 -17.61
C LEU A 3 -19.03 -9.91 -17.41
N TYR A 4 -17.82 -9.94 -16.89
CA TYR A 4 -16.96 -8.77 -16.77
C TYR A 4 -15.51 -9.17 -17.13
N PRO A 5 -14.85 -8.49 -18.10
CA PRO A 5 -13.56 -8.93 -18.65
C PRO A 5 -12.45 -9.11 -17.62
N ASP A 6 -12.38 -8.21 -16.65
CA ASP A 6 -11.31 -8.19 -15.63
C ASP A 6 -11.67 -9.00 -14.37
N CYS A 7 -12.76 -9.77 -14.40
CA CYS A 7 -13.20 -10.53 -13.22
C CYS A 7 -12.28 -11.74 -12.98
N ILE A 8 -11.70 -11.80 -11.76
CA ILE A 8 -10.78 -12.86 -11.33
C ILE A 8 -11.40 -13.83 -10.32
N GLY A 9 -12.54 -13.51 -9.73
CA GLY A 9 -13.18 -14.36 -8.74
C GLY A 9 -14.64 -13.99 -8.49
N VAL A 10 -15.43 -15.04 -8.18
CA VAL A 10 -16.86 -14.92 -7.90
C VAL A 10 -17.29 -15.96 -6.88
N LYS A 11 -18.17 -15.56 -5.97
CA LYS A 11 -18.95 -16.43 -5.10
C LYS A 11 -20.38 -15.93 -5.00
N THR A 12 -21.33 -16.75 -5.43
CA THR A 12 -22.77 -16.49 -5.27
C THR A 12 -23.29 -17.16 -4.01
N GLY A 13 -24.35 -16.58 -3.43
CA GLY A 13 -25.11 -17.16 -2.34
C GLY A 13 -26.58 -16.80 -2.48
N PHE A 14 -27.46 -17.70 -2.06
CA PHE A 14 -28.89 -17.47 -1.98
C PHE A 14 -29.48 -18.26 -0.82
N THR A 15 -30.32 -17.61 -0.03
CA THR A 15 -31.25 -18.22 0.90
C THR A 15 -32.56 -17.45 0.86
N ASP A 16 -33.67 -18.05 1.26
CA ASP A 16 -34.97 -17.39 1.26
C ASP A 16 -34.98 -16.14 2.15
N ASP A 17 -34.23 -16.18 3.26
CA ASP A 17 -34.14 -15.06 4.21
C ASP A 17 -33.13 -13.98 3.76
N ALA A 18 -32.00 -14.36 3.20
CA ALA A 18 -30.93 -13.43 2.84
C ALA A 18 -31.04 -12.89 1.41
N GLY A 19 -31.90 -13.52 0.61
CA GLY A 19 -32.00 -13.19 -0.81
C GLY A 19 -30.72 -13.50 -1.59
N ARG A 20 -30.54 -12.82 -2.69
CA ARG A 20 -29.40 -13.01 -3.58
C ARG A 20 -28.18 -12.22 -3.11
N CYS A 21 -27.07 -12.92 -2.88
CA CYS A 21 -25.81 -12.35 -2.45
C CYS A 21 -24.70 -12.67 -3.48
N LEU A 22 -23.86 -11.70 -3.74
CA LEU A 22 -22.73 -11.84 -4.66
C LEU A 22 -21.47 -11.22 -4.06
N VAL A 23 -20.39 -11.97 -4.12
CA VAL A 23 -19.03 -11.45 -3.92
C VAL A 23 -18.26 -11.67 -5.21
N SER A 24 -17.64 -10.63 -5.73
CA SER A 24 -16.75 -10.76 -6.89
C SER A 24 -15.50 -9.93 -6.72
N ALA A 25 -14.46 -10.28 -7.47
CA ALA A 25 -13.20 -9.55 -7.54
C ALA A 25 -12.84 -9.30 -9.00
N ALA A 26 -12.29 -8.12 -9.27
CA ALA A 26 -11.79 -7.74 -10.58
C ALA A 26 -10.41 -7.08 -10.43
N GLU A 27 -9.53 -7.30 -11.40
CA GLU A 27 -8.17 -6.77 -11.40
C GLU A 27 -7.89 -6.04 -12.72
N ARG A 28 -7.37 -4.81 -12.62
CA ARG A 28 -6.97 -3.99 -13.76
C ARG A 28 -5.76 -3.13 -13.36
N ASP A 29 -4.72 -3.11 -14.19
CA ASP A 29 -3.52 -2.27 -14.01
C ASP A 29 -2.91 -2.38 -12.60
N GLY A 30 -2.86 -3.61 -12.04
CA GLY A 30 -2.31 -3.89 -10.72
C GLY A 30 -3.22 -3.50 -9.55
N MET A 31 -4.46 -3.04 -9.82
CA MET A 31 -5.46 -2.74 -8.80
C MET A 31 -6.51 -3.85 -8.74
N THR A 32 -6.64 -4.47 -7.58
CA THR A 32 -7.70 -5.45 -7.31
C THR A 32 -8.83 -4.79 -6.54
N LEU A 33 -10.05 -4.91 -7.06
CA LEU A 33 -11.27 -4.46 -6.42
C LEU A 33 -12.13 -5.66 -5.99
N ILE A 34 -12.70 -5.58 -4.80
CA ILE A 34 -13.66 -6.55 -4.29
C ILE A 34 -15.01 -5.87 -4.12
N CYS A 35 -16.05 -6.45 -4.68
CA CYS A 35 -17.41 -5.98 -4.54
C CYS A 35 -18.24 -7.04 -3.80
N VAL A 36 -19.05 -6.58 -2.85
CA VAL A 36 -19.98 -7.42 -2.07
C VAL A 36 -21.36 -6.79 -2.11
N THR A 37 -22.34 -7.54 -2.54
CA THR A 37 -23.74 -7.16 -2.44
C THR A 37 -24.55 -8.20 -1.69
N LEU A 38 -25.49 -7.74 -0.89
CA LEU A 38 -26.41 -8.56 -0.12
C LEU A 38 -27.84 -8.19 -0.53
N ASN A 39 -28.65 -9.19 -0.83
CA ASN A 39 -30.04 -9.04 -1.27
C ASN A 39 -30.22 -7.99 -2.39
N ALA A 40 -29.33 -8.00 -3.36
CA ALA A 40 -29.37 -7.08 -4.48
C ALA A 40 -29.97 -7.74 -5.72
N GLN A 41 -30.93 -7.04 -6.33
CA GLN A 41 -31.41 -7.40 -7.66
C GLN A 41 -30.38 -6.93 -8.68
N ASP A 42 -30.25 -7.69 -9.79
CA ASP A 42 -29.33 -7.36 -10.89
C ASP A 42 -27.87 -7.16 -10.44
N ASP A 43 -27.44 -7.99 -9.48
CA ASP A 43 -26.13 -7.92 -8.81
C ASP A 43 -24.94 -7.96 -9.79
N TRP A 44 -25.05 -8.69 -10.90
CA TRP A 44 -23.99 -8.76 -11.91
C TRP A 44 -23.76 -7.41 -12.61
N ASN A 45 -24.82 -6.76 -13.08
CA ASN A 45 -24.71 -5.45 -13.72
C ASN A 45 -24.32 -4.37 -12.72
N LEU A 46 -24.79 -4.48 -11.47
CA LEU A 46 -24.41 -3.59 -10.40
C LEU A 46 -22.90 -3.69 -10.13
N HIS A 47 -22.34 -4.90 -9.98
CA HIS A 47 -20.91 -5.10 -9.79
C HIS A 47 -20.09 -4.57 -10.96
N ALA A 48 -20.49 -4.84 -12.21
CA ALA A 48 -19.83 -4.31 -13.40
C ALA A 48 -19.77 -2.77 -13.38
N SER A 49 -20.89 -2.12 -13.10
CA SER A 49 -20.97 -0.66 -13.05
C SER A 49 -20.12 -0.05 -11.92
N LEU A 50 -20.05 -0.73 -10.77
CA LEU A 50 -19.21 -0.30 -9.65
C LEU A 50 -17.72 -0.43 -10.00
N TYR A 51 -17.31 -1.51 -10.67
CA TYR A 51 -15.93 -1.68 -11.14
C TYR A 51 -15.55 -0.59 -12.14
N ASP A 52 -16.36 -0.36 -13.17
CA ASP A 52 -16.10 0.70 -14.15
C ASP A 52 -15.96 2.06 -13.50
N ARG A 53 -16.84 2.36 -12.54
CA ARG A 53 -16.78 3.61 -11.78
C ARG A 53 -15.52 3.72 -10.93
N CYS A 54 -15.05 2.64 -10.32
CA CYS A 54 -13.85 2.66 -9.49
C CYS A 54 -12.58 2.71 -10.34
N PHE A 55 -12.45 1.86 -11.35
CA PHE A 55 -11.29 1.85 -12.25
C PHE A 55 -11.14 3.15 -13.05
N SER A 56 -12.25 3.86 -13.35
CA SER A 56 -12.17 5.18 -14.01
C SER A 56 -11.71 6.30 -13.06
N ARG A 57 -11.81 6.11 -11.75
CA ARG A 57 -11.51 7.16 -10.75
C ARG A 57 -10.19 6.98 -10.04
N TYR A 58 -9.73 5.75 -9.93
CA TYR A 58 -8.52 5.40 -9.22
C TYR A 58 -7.50 4.78 -10.16
N SER A 59 -6.25 5.08 -9.93
CA SER A 59 -5.11 4.40 -10.58
C SER A 59 -4.06 4.07 -9.53
N MET A 60 -3.35 2.96 -9.74
CA MET A 60 -2.22 2.61 -8.88
C MET A 60 -1.08 3.59 -9.08
N GLN A 61 -0.62 4.19 -8.00
CA GLN A 61 0.48 5.16 -8.01
C GLN A 61 1.61 4.69 -7.12
N PRO A 62 2.85 4.59 -7.65
CA PRO A 62 4.02 4.34 -6.82
C PRO A 62 4.26 5.57 -5.94
N LEU A 63 4.52 5.35 -4.64
CA LEU A 63 4.82 6.42 -3.72
C LEU A 63 6.31 6.75 -3.74
N ALA A 64 6.64 8.05 -3.67
CA ALA A 64 8.03 8.48 -3.61
C ALA A 64 8.69 7.97 -2.32
N LEU A 65 9.89 7.43 -2.46
CA LEU A 65 10.72 6.97 -1.35
C LEU A 65 11.83 8.02 -1.13
N PRO A 66 11.71 8.90 -0.12
CA PRO A 66 12.77 9.84 0.20
C PRO A 66 14.00 9.06 0.68
N PRO A 67 15.22 9.56 0.45
CA PRO A 67 16.43 8.98 1.04
C PRO A 67 16.32 9.10 2.56
N VAL A 68 16.50 7.98 3.25
CA VAL A 68 16.46 7.90 4.71
C VAL A 68 17.80 7.45 5.23
N HIS A 69 18.32 8.19 6.21
CA HIS A 69 19.59 7.89 6.86
C HIS A 69 19.41 7.82 8.38
N ALA A 70 20.19 6.98 9.02
CA ALA A 70 20.28 6.88 10.47
C ALA A 70 21.77 6.92 10.88
N THR A 71 22.05 7.28 12.14
CA THR A 71 23.39 7.20 12.70
C THR A 71 23.59 5.85 13.37
N MET A 72 24.66 5.14 13.04
CA MET A 72 25.04 3.90 13.71
C MET A 72 26.10 4.20 14.78
N VAL A 73 25.79 3.93 16.04
CA VAL A 73 26.73 4.12 17.15
C VAL A 73 27.89 3.12 17.03
N GLY A 74 29.11 3.63 17.07
CA GLY A 74 30.31 2.81 16.86
C GLY A 74 30.55 2.43 15.41
N GLY A 75 29.92 3.12 14.47
CA GLY A 75 30.18 3.00 13.04
C GLY A 75 31.47 3.67 12.60
N GLU A 76 31.68 3.72 11.30
CA GLU A 76 32.86 4.38 10.71
C GLU A 76 32.83 5.88 11.01
N ILE A 77 33.95 6.40 11.54
CA ILE A 77 34.07 7.84 11.83
C ILE A 77 34.67 8.52 10.59
N GLN A 78 33.94 9.52 10.08
CA GLN A 78 34.39 10.36 8.97
C GLN A 78 35.56 11.26 9.41
N PRO A 79 36.37 11.83 8.48
CA PRO A 79 37.49 12.73 8.79
C PRO A 79 37.11 13.97 9.63
N ASN A 80 35.83 14.36 9.62
CA ASN A 80 35.30 15.47 10.43
C ASN A 80 34.93 15.07 11.87
N GLY A 81 35.14 13.81 12.26
CA GLY A 81 34.86 13.28 13.60
C GLY A 81 33.37 12.89 13.81
N ILE A 82 32.55 12.87 12.75
CA ILE A 82 31.15 12.48 12.80
C ILE A 82 31.01 11.03 12.31
N GLU A 83 30.19 10.23 12.98
CA GLU A 83 29.87 8.88 12.54
C GLU A 83 29.17 8.91 11.17
N ALA A 84 29.60 8.00 10.28
CA ALA A 84 29.02 7.91 8.94
C ALA A 84 27.53 7.53 9.02
N PRO A 85 26.65 8.23 8.28
CA PRO A 85 25.27 7.84 8.21
C PRO A 85 25.11 6.53 7.44
N ILE A 86 24.24 5.64 7.94
CA ILE A 86 23.82 4.44 7.24
C ILE A 86 22.52 4.71 6.48
N SER A 87 22.43 4.25 5.24
CA SER A 87 21.20 4.33 4.47
C SER A 87 20.19 3.32 4.98
N LEU A 88 18.96 3.75 5.14
CA LEU A 88 17.84 2.85 5.39
C LEU A 88 17.08 2.62 4.08
N LEU A 89 16.92 1.35 3.71
CA LEU A 89 16.31 0.94 2.46
C LEU A 89 14.90 0.38 2.71
N PRO A 90 13.94 0.71 1.87
CA PRO A 90 12.59 0.16 1.96
C PRO A 90 12.59 -1.31 1.57
N VAL A 91 11.82 -2.12 2.28
CA VAL A 91 11.68 -3.56 1.99
C VAL A 91 10.92 -3.79 0.67
N TRP A 92 10.03 -2.88 0.29
CA TRP A 92 9.32 -2.89 -1.00
C TRP A 92 9.00 -1.48 -1.49
N GLN A 93 8.71 -1.36 -2.79
CA GLN A 93 8.19 -0.13 -3.38
C GLN A 93 6.68 -0.04 -3.10
N PRO A 94 6.22 0.93 -2.29
CA PRO A 94 4.79 1.08 -2.02
C PRO A 94 4.06 1.60 -3.26
N CYS A 95 2.89 1.02 -3.52
CA CYS A 95 1.99 1.44 -4.57
C CYS A 95 0.56 1.46 -4.01
N VAL A 96 -0.17 2.54 -4.20
CA VAL A 96 -1.50 2.72 -3.62
C VAL A 96 -2.49 3.26 -4.65
N PRO A 97 -3.78 2.91 -4.55
CA PRO A 97 -4.81 3.49 -5.42
C PRO A 97 -5.11 4.93 -5.02
N LEU A 98 -4.92 5.87 -5.94
CA LEU A 98 -5.22 7.29 -5.75
C LEU A 98 -6.12 7.82 -6.85
N ARG A 99 -6.92 8.83 -6.52
CA ARG A 99 -7.64 9.65 -7.49
C ARG A 99 -6.71 10.72 -8.07
N GLN A 100 -7.12 11.25 -9.21
CA GLN A 100 -6.43 12.40 -9.80
C GLN A 100 -6.34 13.57 -8.79
N GLY A 101 -5.14 14.09 -8.60
CA GLY A 101 -4.85 15.21 -7.69
C GLY A 101 -4.65 14.84 -6.22
N GLU A 102 -4.90 13.59 -5.81
CA GLU A 102 -4.65 13.16 -4.42
C GLU A 102 -3.17 13.04 -4.08
N SER A 103 -2.32 12.77 -5.08
CA SER A 103 -0.87 12.68 -4.89
C SER A 103 -0.25 13.95 -4.26
N ALA A 104 -0.80 15.13 -4.56
CA ALA A 104 -0.34 16.40 -3.99
C ALA A 104 -0.68 16.58 -2.50
N ARG A 105 -1.58 15.76 -1.95
CA ARG A 105 -2.01 15.79 -0.54
C ARG A 105 -1.40 14.67 0.30
N LEU A 106 -0.60 13.82 -0.34
CA LEU A 106 0.12 12.77 0.37
C LEU A 106 1.14 13.37 1.32
N GLN A 107 1.21 12.80 2.49
CA GLN A 107 2.23 13.11 3.49
C GLN A 107 2.95 11.83 3.86
N SER A 108 4.25 11.94 4.10
CA SER A 108 5.05 10.84 4.63
C SER A 108 5.63 11.22 5.98
N ARG A 109 5.71 10.25 6.87
CA ARG A 109 6.32 10.39 8.19
C ARG A 109 7.29 9.25 8.43
N LEU A 110 8.53 9.61 8.76
CA LEU A 110 9.54 8.66 9.20
C LEU A 110 9.39 8.40 10.69
N ILE A 111 9.34 7.13 11.06
CA ILE A 111 9.42 6.64 12.44
C ILE A 111 10.66 5.77 12.52
N THR A 112 11.70 6.25 13.20
CA THR A 112 12.94 5.52 13.41
C THR A 112 13.53 5.88 14.76
N GLN A 113 14.40 5.02 15.28
CA GLN A 113 15.24 5.37 16.40
C GLN A 113 16.32 6.36 15.92
N PRO A 114 16.67 7.37 16.73
CA PRO A 114 17.69 8.35 16.35
C PRO A 114 19.09 7.71 16.15
N PHE A 115 19.33 6.58 16.81
CA PHE A 115 20.58 5.84 16.74
C PHE A 115 20.31 4.34 16.57
N LEU A 116 21.16 3.69 15.77
CA LEU A 116 21.20 2.23 15.63
C LEU A 116 22.45 1.71 16.33
N TYR A 117 22.33 0.57 16.98
CA TYR A 117 23.43 -0.11 17.68
C TYR A 117 23.82 -1.40 16.95
N PRO A 118 25.10 -1.63 16.67
CA PRO A 118 25.57 -2.89 16.12
C PRO A 118 25.47 -4.03 17.16
N PRO A 119 25.33 -5.31 16.72
CA PRO A 119 25.18 -5.72 15.34
C PRO A 119 23.73 -5.54 14.87
N THR A 120 23.52 -4.90 13.72
CA THR A 120 22.23 -4.93 13.04
C THR A 120 22.17 -6.22 12.21
N ALA A 121 21.20 -7.09 12.49
CA ALA A 121 21.01 -8.28 11.67
C ALA A 121 20.54 -7.89 10.27
N SER A 122 20.97 -8.63 9.26
CA SER A 122 20.42 -8.49 7.90
C SER A 122 18.90 -8.57 7.95
N ASN A 123 18.21 -7.64 7.29
CA ASN A 123 16.75 -7.50 7.30
C ASN A 123 16.10 -7.08 8.64
N GLN A 124 16.90 -6.65 9.62
CA GLN A 124 16.32 -6.05 10.82
C GLN A 124 15.59 -4.76 10.46
N VAL A 125 14.34 -4.66 10.87
CA VAL A 125 13.57 -3.41 10.70
C VAL A 125 14.12 -2.34 11.63
N CYS A 126 14.67 -1.28 11.04
CA CYS A 126 15.29 -0.15 11.72
C CYS A 126 14.43 1.11 11.72
N GLY A 127 13.37 1.12 10.93
CA GLY A 127 12.45 2.23 10.82
C GLY A 127 11.19 1.85 10.06
N LEU A 128 10.25 2.80 10.04
CA LEU A 128 8.99 2.68 9.34
C LEU A 128 8.71 4.01 8.62
N LEU A 129 8.38 3.93 7.35
CA LEU A 129 7.92 5.07 6.58
C LEU A 129 6.41 4.96 6.40
N GLU A 130 5.67 5.83 7.08
CA GLU A 130 4.21 5.88 7.00
C GLU A 130 3.77 6.90 5.94
N TYR A 131 2.75 6.53 5.16
CA TYR A 131 2.09 7.44 4.23
C TYR A 131 0.65 7.66 4.65
N THR A 132 0.23 8.91 4.60
CA THR A 132 -1.13 9.34 4.90
C THR A 132 -1.69 10.20 3.78
N LEU A 133 -3.00 10.14 3.59
CA LEU A 133 -3.77 11.05 2.75
C LEU A 133 -4.81 11.73 3.62
N ASP A 134 -4.77 13.07 3.70
CA ASP A 134 -5.68 13.85 4.54
C ASP A 134 -5.74 13.32 5.99
N ASN A 135 -4.57 13.01 6.58
CA ASN A 135 -4.39 12.43 7.92
C ASN A 135 -4.97 11.01 8.09
N ARG A 136 -5.35 10.33 7.01
CA ARG A 136 -5.76 8.93 7.06
C ARG A 136 -4.60 8.03 6.63
N PRO A 137 -4.27 6.98 7.39
CA PRO A 137 -3.19 6.08 7.02
C PRO A 137 -3.54 5.35 5.72
N LEU A 138 -2.58 5.27 4.80
CA LEU A 138 -2.67 4.51 3.56
C LEU A 138 -1.85 3.22 3.63
N CYS A 139 -0.57 3.37 3.92
CA CYS A 139 0.34 2.23 4.06
C CYS A 139 1.55 2.60 4.91
N SER A 140 2.26 1.57 5.35
CA SER A 140 3.52 1.69 6.08
C SER A 140 4.55 0.77 5.46
N VAL A 141 5.76 1.28 5.22
CA VAL A 141 6.86 0.55 4.59
C VAL A 141 7.98 0.37 5.62
N PRO A 142 8.31 -0.86 6.01
CA PRO A 142 9.47 -1.11 6.85
C PRO A 142 10.78 -0.73 6.14
N LEU A 143 11.70 -0.18 6.90
CA LEU A 143 13.02 0.20 6.47
C LEU A 143 14.04 -0.70 7.14
N VAL A 144 15.02 -1.19 6.38
CA VAL A 144 16.13 -2.01 6.86
C VAL A 144 17.44 -1.30 6.59
N ALA A 145 18.49 -1.64 7.36
CA ALA A 145 19.82 -1.11 7.12
C ALA A 145 20.32 -1.57 5.74
N GLY A 146 20.80 -0.62 4.94
CA GLY A 146 21.55 -0.89 3.72
C GLY A 146 22.95 -1.43 4.07
N GLU A 147 23.54 -2.15 3.12
CA GLU A 147 24.92 -2.62 3.20
C GLU A 147 25.92 -1.45 3.04
#